data_9a882fdc10cb9877b2ce8b1c2a25ed26
#
_entry.id   9a882fdc10cb9877b2ce8b1c2a25ed26
#
_cell.length_a   1.000
_cell.length_b   1.000
_cell.length_c   1.000
_cell.angle_alpha   90.00
_cell.angle_beta   90.00
_cell.angle_gamma   90.00
#
_symmetry.space_group_name_H-M   'P 1'
#
loop_
_entity.id
_entity.type
_entity.pdbx_description
1 polymer ?
#
loop_
_entity_poly.entity_id
_entity_poly.type
_entity_poly.pdbx_seq_one_letter_code
_entity_poly.pdbx_strand_id
1 'polypeptide(L)'
;MSRADDPGSFNHQTITLDGLPVHFVEAGAGPVVLLLHGFPYTWFEWRHQIGPLAAAGYRVIAPDIRGFGESGKPERSEDYTLLHCAGDAIGLLRALGVDQAVVVGHDLGAWVAATTARMRLDMVRGLALLSTPVGAREAVRPSLTWAGLEQAMGGKLYHDYFQQPGLAEAELDRDLSRSLRGIYHAISGDAQGAERWRLFIKPGEDLLDTMPDPALLPPWLPQAALDEYVCQYSKGGFAAPLAHYRCRNLSWDLTAAWAGQPITCPAMFVGGDADPALDLIRGQYDALEATYSDLRSKTMLPGIGHGAPEEAPAPVTAALLQFLAGLEGRA
;
A
#
# COMPACT_ATOMS: atom_id res chain seq x y z
N MET A 1 0.10 25.28 -7.16
CA MET A 1 -0.10 23.86 -7.45
C MET A 1 1.15 23.36 -8.17
N SER A 2 1.88 22.40 -7.64
CA SER A 2 3.01 21.83 -8.37
C SER A 2 2.48 21.01 -9.56
N ARG A 3 3.32 20.74 -10.56
CA ARG A 3 2.90 19.87 -11.70
C ARG A 3 2.54 18.46 -11.22
N ALA A 4 3.13 17.99 -10.14
CA ALA A 4 2.85 16.68 -9.55
C ALA A 4 1.44 16.62 -8.91
N ASP A 5 0.91 17.74 -8.41
CA ASP A 5 -0.42 17.79 -7.81
C ASP A 5 -1.55 17.90 -8.84
N ASP A 6 -1.24 17.96 -10.13
CA ASP A 6 -2.21 17.93 -11.22
C ASP A 6 -2.30 16.53 -11.82
N PRO A 7 -3.33 15.72 -11.49
CA PRO A 7 -3.49 14.38 -12.02
C PRO A 7 -3.49 14.33 -13.55
N GLY A 8 -4.08 15.34 -14.21
CA GLY A 8 -4.13 15.44 -15.67
C GLY A 8 -2.77 15.63 -16.34
N SER A 9 -1.70 15.89 -15.57
CA SER A 9 -0.34 16.01 -16.11
C SER A 9 0.33 14.66 -16.40
N PHE A 10 -0.27 13.54 -15.97
CA PHE A 10 0.25 12.18 -16.15
C PHE A 10 -0.36 11.48 -17.37
N ASN A 11 0.33 10.48 -17.89
CA ASN A 11 -0.15 9.65 -19.00
C ASN A 11 -1.02 8.50 -18.48
N HIS A 12 -2.33 8.69 -18.49
CA HIS A 12 -3.32 7.71 -18.06
C HIS A 12 -3.61 6.68 -19.14
N GLN A 13 -3.63 5.42 -18.76
CA GLN A 13 -3.94 4.28 -19.63
C GLN A 13 -4.85 3.29 -18.92
N THR A 14 -5.58 2.50 -19.69
CA THR A 14 -6.38 1.38 -19.18
C THR A 14 -6.19 0.18 -20.09
N ILE A 15 -5.99 -0.98 -19.46
CA ILE A 15 -5.88 -2.27 -20.14
C ILE A 15 -6.86 -3.26 -19.50
N THR A 16 -7.42 -4.17 -20.28
CA THR A 16 -8.28 -5.22 -19.74
C THR A 16 -7.48 -6.51 -19.52
N LEU A 17 -7.43 -6.98 -18.27
CA LEU A 17 -6.78 -8.21 -17.87
C LEU A 17 -7.85 -9.20 -17.38
N ASP A 18 -8.03 -10.31 -18.09
CA ASP A 18 -9.02 -11.34 -17.75
C ASP A 18 -10.44 -10.77 -17.47
N GLY A 19 -10.85 -9.77 -18.27
CA GLY A 19 -12.14 -9.09 -18.14
C GLY A 19 -12.17 -7.95 -17.12
N LEU A 20 -11.10 -7.72 -16.35
CA LEU A 20 -10.99 -6.63 -15.40
C LEU A 20 -10.27 -5.43 -16.06
N PRO A 21 -10.87 -4.24 -16.12
CA PRO A 21 -10.16 -3.04 -16.51
C PRO A 21 -9.15 -2.66 -15.41
N VAL A 22 -7.89 -2.47 -15.78
CA VAL A 22 -6.81 -2.00 -14.91
C VAL A 22 -6.33 -0.66 -15.44
N HIS A 23 -6.58 0.38 -14.68
CA HIS A 23 -6.06 1.71 -14.91
C HIS A 23 -4.64 1.84 -14.38
N PHE A 24 -3.80 2.58 -15.07
CA PHE A 24 -2.44 2.93 -14.61
C PHE A 24 -1.96 4.22 -15.24
N VAL A 25 -1.00 4.85 -14.60
CA VAL A 25 -0.22 5.93 -15.19
C VAL A 25 1.17 5.45 -15.54
N GLU A 26 1.74 6.02 -16.60
CA GLU A 26 3.04 5.63 -17.12
C GLU A 26 3.90 6.86 -17.40
N ALA A 27 5.20 6.81 -17.07
CA ALA A 27 6.15 7.86 -17.38
C ALA A 27 7.55 7.28 -17.64
N GLY A 28 8.33 8.00 -18.45
CA GLY A 28 9.74 7.66 -18.73
C GLY A 28 9.93 6.49 -19.67
N ALA A 29 11.16 6.02 -19.74
CA ALA A 29 11.59 4.87 -20.56
C ALA A 29 12.82 4.23 -19.91
N GLY A 30 13.07 2.94 -20.21
CA GLY A 30 14.19 2.18 -19.67
C GLY A 30 13.76 1.02 -18.78
N PRO A 31 14.57 0.58 -17.81
CA PRO A 31 14.20 -0.50 -16.89
C PRO A 31 12.92 -0.16 -16.13
N VAL A 32 12.05 -1.16 -15.95
CA VAL A 32 10.70 -0.93 -15.40
C VAL A 32 10.70 -0.91 -13.88
N VAL A 33 9.98 0.08 -13.33
CA VAL A 33 9.62 0.17 -11.91
C VAL A 33 8.09 0.17 -11.82
N LEU A 34 7.52 -0.85 -11.18
CA LEU A 34 6.09 -0.98 -10.89
C LEU A 34 5.82 -0.49 -9.48
N LEU A 35 4.94 0.53 -9.33
CA LEU A 35 4.60 1.15 -8.06
C LEU A 35 3.18 0.75 -7.63
N LEU A 36 3.04 0.00 -6.55
CA LEU A 36 1.78 -0.51 -6.02
C LEU A 36 1.41 0.23 -4.75
N HIS A 37 0.31 0.98 -4.80
CA HIS A 37 -0.17 1.83 -3.70
C HIS A 37 -0.81 1.04 -2.55
N GLY A 38 -1.04 1.72 -1.42
CA GLY A 38 -1.70 1.20 -0.24
C GLY A 38 -3.18 1.61 -0.09
N PHE A 39 -3.76 1.26 1.07
CA PHE A 39 -5.07 1.73 1.51
C PHE A 39 -4.87 2.95 2.46
N PRO A 40 -5.64 4.03 2.35
CA PRO A 40 -6.69 4.28 1.35
C PRO A 40 -6.21 5.16 0.17
N TYR A 41 -5.07 4.84 -0.36
CA TYR A 41 -4.47 5.57 -1.48
C TYR A 41 -4.91 4.99 -2.85
N THR A 42 -4.41 5.61 -3.92
CA THR A 42 -4.53 5.19 -5.31
C THR A 42 -3.17 5.38 -5.99
N TRP A 43 -3.04 5.19 -7.31
CA TRP A 43 -1.81 5.51 -8.03
C TRP A 43 -1.26 6.90 -7.67
N PHE A 44 -2.12 7.84 -7.27
CA PHE A 44 -1.81 9.24 -7.02
C PHE A 44 -0.87 9.47 -5.83
N GLU A 45 -0.75 8.51 -4.90
CA GLU A 45 0.25 8.59 -3.83
C GLU A 45 1.69 8.65 -4.38
N TRP A 46 1.91 8.10 -5.57
CA TRP A 46 3.21 8.05 -6.23
C TRP A 46 3.55 9.30 -7.06
N ARG A 47 2.69 10.30 -7.08
CA ARG A 47 2.86 11.50 -7.92
C ARG A 47 4.20 12.21 -7.74
N HIS A 48 4.78 12.13 -6.56
CA HIS A 48 6.06 12.71 -6.25
C HIS A 48 7.26 11.83 -6.63
N GLN A 49 7.08 10.52 -6.76
CA GLN A 49 8.10 9.56 -7.14
C GLN A 49 8.18 9.35 -8.65
N ILE A 50 7.05 9.37 -9.35
CA ILE A 50 6.96 9.08 -10.79
C ILE A 50 7.91 9.97 -11.61
N GLY A 51 7.84 11.27 -11.44
CA GLY A 51 8.67 12.22 -12.20
C GLY A 51 10.17 12.03 -11.99
N PRO A 52 10.68 12.04 -10.75
CA PRO A 52 12.09 11.82 -10.46
C PRO A 52 12.63 10.47 -10.93
N LEU A 53 11.87 9.38 -10.78
CA LEU A 53 12.26 8.06 -11.27
C LEU A 53 12.33 8.04 -12.81
N ALA A 54 11.35 8.65 -13.49
CA ALA A 54 11.36 8.78 -14.95
C ALA A 54 12.55 9.62 -15.43
N ALA A 55 12.85 10.73 -14.75
CA ALA A 55 13.99 11.58 -15.05
C ALA A 55 15.35 10.87 -14.84
N ALA A 56 15.39 9.88 -13.95
CA ALA A 56 16.58 9.04 -13.71
C ALA A 56 16.71 7.89 -14.75
N GLY A 57 15.81 7.80 -15.75
CA GLY A 57 15.93 6.84 -16.85
C GLY A 57 15.16 5.54 -16.63
N TYR A 58 14.17 5.53 -15.75
CA TYR A 58 13.30 4.38 -15.54
C TYR A 58 11.95 4.54 -16.24
N ARG A 59 11.38 3.43 -16.70
CA ARG A 59 9.97 3.35 -17.11
C ARG A 59 9.13 3.05 -15.88
N VAL A 60 8.37 4.03 -15.42
CA VAL A 60 7.55 3.95 -14.21
C VAL A 60 6.12 3.60 -14.58
N ILE A 61 5.55 2.60 -13.94
CA ILE A 61 4.17 2.15 -14.11
C ILE A 61 3.52 2.14 -12.72
N ALA A 62 2.46 2.91 -12.53
CA ALA A 62 1.73 3.00 -11.26
C ALA A 62 0.24 2.72 -11.51
N PRO A 63 -0.21 1.45 -11.32
CA PRO A 63 -1.61 1.11 -11.47
C PRO A 63 -2.44 1.50 -10.24
N ASP A 64 -3.74 1.68 -10.45
CA ASP A 64 -4.71 1.48 -9.40
C ASP A 64 -4.87 -0.02 -9.17
N ILE A 65 -4.66 -0.49 -7.95
CA ILE A 65 -4.93 -1.88 -7.57
C ILE A 65 -6.45 -2.14 -7.74
N ARG A 66 -6.85 -3.37 -8.12
CA ARG A 66 -8.27 -3.73 -8.23
C ARG A 66 -9.06 -3.21 -7.03
N GLY A 67 -10.24 -2.65 -7.27
CA GLY A 67 -11.08 -2.06 -6.22
C GLY A 67 -10.81 -0.59 -5.94
N PHE A 68 -9.71 -0.02 -6.41
CA PHE A 68 -9.35 1.38 -6.20
C PHE A 68 -9.44 2.20 -7.48
N GLY A 69 -9.53 3.52 -7.32
CA GLY A 69 -9.45 4.50 -8.41
C GLY A 69 -10.32 4.16 -9.61
N GLU A 70 -9.70 4.17 -10.78
CA GLU A 70 -10.34 3.85 -12.06
C GLU A 70 -10.29 2.35 -12.42
N SER A 71 -9.59 1.53 -11.64
CA SER A 71 -9.55 0.08 -11.88
C SER A 71 -10.87 -0.60 -11.54
N GLY A 72 -11.09 -1.78 -12.13
CA GLY A 72 -12.27 -2.57 -11.95
C GLY A 72 -12.53 -2.95 -10.48
N LYS A 73 -13.80 -3.03 -10.13
CA LYS A 73 -14.31 -3.32 -8.79
C LYS A 73 -15.16 -4.58 -8.82
N PRO A 74 -14.56 -5.80 -8.73
CA PRO A 74 -15.32 -7.05 -8.66
C PRO A 74 -16.36 -7.04 -7.53
N GLU A 75 -17.51 -7.66 -7.75
CA GLU A 75 -18.59 -7.67 -6.76
C GLU A 75 -18.32 -8.62 -5.59
N ARG A 76 -17.56 -9.70 -5.84
CA ARG A 76 -17.31 -10.74 -4.84
C ARG A 76 -16.05 -10.39 -4.04
N SER A 77 -16.16 -10.44 -2.71
CA SER A 77 -15.00 -10.19 -1.84
C SER A 77 -13.84 -11.17 -2.10
N GLU A 78 -14.15 -12.43 -2.47
CA GLU A 78 -13.13 -13.44 -2.76
C GLU A 78 -12.21 -13.09 -3.94
N ASP A 79 -12.63 -12.17 -4.80
CA ASP A 79 -11.84 -11.72 -5.95
C ASP A 79 -10.76 -10.70 -5.57
N TYR A 80 -10.62 -10.36 -4.27
CA TYR A 80 -9.64 -9.40 -3.74
C TYR A 80 -8.47 -10.04 -2.98
N THR A 81 -8.23 -11.34 -3.17
CA THR A 81 -7.09 -11.99 -2.53
C THR A 81 -5.76 -11.47 -3.05
N LEU A 82 -4.70 -11.64 -2.25
CA LEU A 82 -3.35 -11.26 -2.66
C LEU A 82 -2.91 -11.97 -3.96
N LEU A 83 -3.42 -13.18 -4.22
CA LEU A 83 -3.12 -13.89 -5.47
C LEU A 83 -3.77 -13.22 -6.69
N HIS A 84 -5.00 -12.71 -6.56
CA HIS A 84 -5.64 -11.93 -7.62
C HIS A 84 -4.87 -10.64 -7.88
N CYS A 85 -4.51 -9.89 -6.83
CA CYS A 85 -3.77 -8.63 -6.98
C CYS A 85 -2.36 -8.85 -7.58
N ALA A 86 -1.65 -9.89 -7.15
CA ALA A 86 -0.37 -10.27 -7.75
C ALA A 86 -0.54 -10.75 -9.19
N GLY A 87 -1.64 -11.45 -9.50
CA GLY A 87 -2.04 -11.83 -10.85
C GLY A 87 -2.22 -10.61 -11.77
N ASP A 88 -2.87 -9.55 -11.29
CA ASP A 88 -3.02 -8.29 -12.03
C ASP A 88 -1.65 -7.63 -12.29
N ALA A 89 -0.79 -7.55 -11.27
CA ALA A 89 0.55 -6.99 -11.41
C ALA A 89 1.37 -7.75 -12.48
N ILE A 90 1.36 -9.08 -12.43
CA ILE A 90 2.02 -9.95 -13.41
C ILE A 90 1.37 -9.79 -14.80
N GLY A 91 0.03 -9.79 -14.87
CA GLY A 91 -0.73 -9.61 -16.09
C GLY A 91 -0.44 -8.28 -16.78
N LEU A 92 -0.39 -7.18 -15.99
CA LEU A 92 -0.06 -5.85 -16.48
C LEU A 92 1.35 -5.82 -17.09
N LEU A 93 2.36 -6.31 -16.37
CA LEU A 93 3.74 -6.37 -16.87
C LEU A 93 3.82 -7.15 -18.19
N ARG A 94 3.17 -8.32 -18.27
CA ARG A 94 3.15 -9.14 -19.49
C ARG A 94 2.46 -8.46 -20.65
N ALA A 95 1.31 -7.83 -20.41
CA ALA A 95 0.55 -7.14 -21.45
C ALA A 95 1.31 -5.92 -22.00
N LEU A 96 2.20 -5.33 -21.21
CA LEU A 96 3.08 -4.24 -21.60
C LEU A 96 4.43 -4.71 -22.17
N GLY A 97 4.61 -6.03 -22.36
CA GLY A 97 5.84 -6.60 -22.91
C GLY A 97 7.05 -6.51 -21.97
N VAL A 98 6.80 -6.50 -20.66
CA VAL A 98 7.84 -6.36 -19.64
C VAL A 98 8.22 -7.73 -19.11
N ASP A 99 9.46 -8.16 -19.35
CA ASP A 99 9.99 -9.42 -18.85
C ASP A 99 10.37 -9.34 -17.38
N GLN A 100 10.97 -8.23 -16.96
CA GLN A 100 11.41 -8.01 -15.57
C GLN A 100 11.16 -6.58 -15.11
N ALA A 101 10.80 -6.43 -13.83
CA ALA A 101 10.60 -5.14 -13.17
C ALA A 101 11.17 -5.13 -11.75
N VAL A 102 11.50 -3.94 -11.25
CA VAL A 102 11.57 -3.70 -9.81
C VAL A 102 10.14 -3.40 -9.34
N VAL A 103 9.68 -4.12 -8.32
CA VAL A 103 8.35 -3.93 -7.76
C VAL A 103 8.46 -3.20 -6.45
N VAL A 104 7.79 -2.06 -6.36
CA VAL A 104 7.71 -1.21 -5.16
C VAL A 104 6.29 -1.30 -4.63
N GLY A 105 6.12 -1.51 -3.34
CA GLY A 105 4.80 -1.54 -2.73
C GLY A 105 4.75 -0.79 -1.41
N HIS A 106 3.66 -0.06 -1.20
CA HIS A 106 3.33 0.62 0.05
C HIS A 106 2.10 -0.03 0.68
N ASP A 107 2.10 -0.25 1.99
CA ASP A 107 0.98 -0.82 2.76
C ASP A 107 0.38 -2.10 2.13
N LEU A 108 -0.86 -2.09 1.65
CA LEU A 108 -1.46 -3.19 0.89
C LEU A 108 -0.59 -3.55 -0.33
N GLY A 109 -0.09 -2.55 -1.04
CA GLY A 109 0.80 -2.73 -2.18
C GLY A 109 2.10 -3.47 -1.80
N ALA A 110 2.60 -3.32 -0.58
CA ALA A 110 3.75 -4.09 -0.10
C ALA A 110 3.43 -5.59 0.02
N TRP A 111 2.25 -5.95 0.48
CA TRP A 111 1.77 -7.34 0.49
C TRP A 111 1.62 -7.90 -0.93
N VAL A 112 1.07 -7.10 -1.85
CA VAL A 112 0.95 -7.48 -3.26
C VAL A 112 2.33 -7.65 -3.89
N ALA A 113 3.26 -6.71 -3.69
CA ALA A 113 4.61 -6.76 -4.21
C ALA A 113 5.39 -7.99 -3.73
N ALA A 114 5.35 -8.27 -2.42
CA ALA A 114 6.00 -9.46 -1.86
C ALA A 114 5.37 -10.77 -2.36
N THR A 115 4.03 -10.80 -2.56
CA THR A 115 3.34 -11.96 -3.13
C THR A 115 3.73 -12.15 -4.61
N THR A 116 3.80 -11.05 -5.37
CA THR A 116 4.27 -11.07 -6.78
C THR A 116 5.68 -11.64 -6.87
N ALA A 117 6.59 -11.20 -5.99
CA ALA A 117 7.95 -11.71 -5.94
C ALA A 117 8.02 -13.21 -5.62
N ARG A 118 7.19 -13.69 -4.66
CA ARG A 118 7.12 -15.14 -4.35
C ARG A 118 6.59 -15.96 -5.50
N MET A 119 5.60 -15.46 -6.23
CA MET A 119 5.01 -16.16 -7.37
C MET A 119 5.91 -16.15 -8.61
N ARG A 120 6.66 -15.06 -8.84
CA ARG A 120 7.37 -14.80 -10.08
C ARG A 120 8.74 -14.16 -9.84
N LEU A 121 9.62 -14.90 -9.15
CA LEU A 121 11.03 -14.50 -8.97
C LEU A 121 11.76 -14.24 -10.29
N ASP A 122 11.32 -14.88 -11.38
CA ASP A 122 11.86 -14.66 -12.72
C ASP A 122 11.52 -13.28 -13.30
N MET A 123 10.42 -12.66 -12.86
CA MET A 123 9.97 -11.34 -13.30
C MET A 123 10.36 -10.21 -12.34
N VAL A 124 10.64 -10.51 -11.07
CA VAL A 124 10.96 -9.50 -10.06
C VAL A 124 12.46 -9.43 -9.83
N ARG A 125 13.14 -8.45 -10.44
CA ARG A 125 14.58 -8.24 -10.28
C ARG A 125 14.98 -7.51 -9.00
N GLY A 126 14.02 -6.90 -8.30
CA GLY A 126 14.20 -6.22 -7.01
C GLY A 126 12.87 -5.87 -6.38
N LEU A 127 12.83 -5.80 -5.06
CA LEU A 127 11.64 -5.54 -4.27
C LEU A 127 11.86 -4.40 -3.27
N ALA A 128 11.02 -3.37 -3.31
CA ALA A 128 11.03 -2.30 -2.31
C ALA A 128 9.71 -2.30 -1.54
N LEU A 129 9.81 -2.34 -0.21
CA LEU A 129 8.67 -2.33 0.70
C LEU A 129 8.65 -1.02 1.47
N LEU A 130 7.51 -0.34 1.47
CA LEU A 130 7.31 0.92 2.17
C LEU A 130 6.26 0.75 3.27
N SER A 131 6.59 1.25 4.45
CA SER A 131 5.79 1.28 5.69
C SER A 131 5.35 -0.09 6.23
N THR A 132 5.08 -1.06 5.38
CA THR A 132 4.66 -2.41 5.79
C THR A 132 5.79 -3.43 5.59
N PRO A 133 6.41 -3.90 6.68
CA PRO A 133 7.49 -4.91 6.63
C PRO A 133 6.91 -6.30 6.41
N VAL A 134 6.69 -6.68 5.16
CA VAL A 134 6.13 -8.00 4.83
C VAL A 134 7.15 -9.09 5.13
N GLY A 135 6.95 -9.81 6.22
CA GLY A 135 7.79 -10.91 6.66
C GLY A 135 7.45 -12.27 6.02
N ALA A 136 7.89 -13.33 6.66
CA ALA A 136 7.44 -14.68 6.34
C ALA A 136 5.93 -14.81 6.54
N ARG A 137 5.32 -15.83 5.92
CA ARG A 137 3.91 -16.13 6.16
C ARG A 137 3.68 -16.36 7.65
N GLU A 138 2.69 -15.69 8.23
CA GLU A 138 2.32 -15.83 9.64
C GLU A 138 2.02 -17.30 9.97
N ALA A 139 2.53 -17.78 11.09
CA ALA A 139 2.31 -19.16 11.54
C ALA A 139 0.84 -19.42 11.93
N VAL A 140 0.14 -18.36 12.35
CA VAL A 140 -1.25 -18.40 12.83
C VAL A 140 -2.12 -17.64 11.85
N ARG A 141 -3.35 -18.13 11.64
CA ARG A 141 -4.34 -17.48 10.77
C ARG A 141 -4.66 -16.07 11.27
N PRO A 142 -4.71 -15.04 10.41
CA PRO A 142 -4.83 -13.65 10.84
C PRO A 142 -5.97 -13.38 11.83
N SER A 143 -7.15 -13.95 11.62
CA SER A 143 -8.31 -13.76 12.53
C SER A 143 -8.05 -14.27 13.96
N LEU A 144 -7.22 -15.28 14.14
CA LEU A 144 -6.86 -15.78 15.48
C LEU A 144 -5.85 -14.83 16.16
N THR A 145 -4.94 -14.24 15.41
CA THR A 145 -4.03 -13.19 15.89
C THR A 145 -4.83 -11.97 16.33
N TRP A 146 -5.81 -11.52 15.52
CA TRP A 146 -6.67 -10.38 15.86
C TRP A 146 -7.46 -10.62 17.15
N ALA A 147 -8.10 -11.79 17.28
CA ALA A 147 -8.84 -12.14 18.50
C ALA A 147 -7.96 -12.10 19.76
N GLY A 148 -6.70 -12.56 19.68
CA GLY A 148 -5.74 -12.46 20.78
C GLY A 148 -5.39 -11.01 21.13
N LEU A 149 -5.17 -10.16 20.13
CA LEU A 149 -4.90 -8.73 20.32
C LEU A 149 -6.11 -8.01 20.94
N GLU A 150 -7.33 -8.28 20.45
CA GLU A 150 -8.57 -7.71 20.97
C GLU A 150 -8.81 -8.04 22.43
N GLN A 151 -8.56 -9.29 22.81
CA GLN A 151 -8.64 -9.73 24.20
C GLN A 151 -7.63 -8.97 25.08
N ALA A 152 -6.42 -8.75 24.59
CA ALA A 152 -5.37 -8.05 25.34
C ALA A 152 -5.62 -6.54 25.47
N MET A 153 -6.17 -5.92 24.41
CA MET A 153 -6.34 -4.46 24.31
C MET A 153 -7.72 -3.95 24.73
N GLY A 154 -8.71 -4.84 24.86
CA GLY A 154 -10.07 -4.49 25.30
C GLY A 154 -10.88 -3.70 24.27
N GLY A 155 -10.59 -3.87 22.97
CA GLY A 155 -11.28 -3.20 21.87
C GLY A 155 -11.24 -4.03 20.60
N LYS A 156 -12.08 -3.71 19.62
CA LYS A 156 -12.14 -4.39 18.33
C LYS A 156 -11.06 -3.84 17.40
N LEU A 157 -10.16 -4.69 16.90
CA LEU A 157 -9.12 -4.30 15.94
C LEU A 157 -9.80 -3.88 14.62
N TYR A 158 -9.33 -2.79 14.00
CA TYR A 158 -9.91 -2.30 12.73
C TYR A 158 -9.95 -3.37 11.61
N HIS A 159 -8.97 -4.28 11.56
CA HIS A 159 -9.02 -5.42 10.63
C HIS A 159 -10.24 -6.31 10.83
N ASP A 160 -10.62 -6.58 12.08
CA ASP A 160 -11.83 -7.37 12.39
C ASP A 160 -13.10 -6.54 12.21
N TYR A 161 -13.05 -5.24 12.51
CA TYR A 161 -14.15 -4.32 12.22
C TYR A 161 -14.54 -4.31 10.75
N PHE A 162 -13.56 -4.34 9.85
CA PHE A 162 -13.76 -4.37 8.40
C PHE A 162 -14.32 -5.70 7.88
N GLN A 163 -14.32 -6.77 8.69
CA GLN A 163 -14.88 -8.07 8.24
C GLN A 163 -16.41 -8.03 8.05
N GLN A 164 -17.12 -7.16 8.75
CA GLN A 164 -18.56 -7.03 8.62
C GLN A 164 -18.90 -6.13 7.41
N PRO A 165 -19.48 -6.68 6.32
CA PRO A 165 -19.86 -5.87 5.17
C PRO A 165 -20.88 -4.79 5.53
N GLY A 166 -20.71 -3.59 5.00
CA GLY A 166 -21.61 -2.46 5.18
C GLY A 166 -21.40 -1.66 6.47
N LEU A 167 -20.66 -2.17 7.46
CA LEU A 167 -20.46 -1.48 8.74
C LEU A 167 -19.52 -0.28 8.56
N ALA A 168 -18.29 -0.52 8.17
CA ALA A 168 -17.29 0.54 7.98
C ALA A 168 -17.65 1.42 6.76
N GLU A 169 -18.25 0.84 5.71
CA GLU A 169 -18.71 1.61 4.55
C GLU A 169 -19.76 2.66 4.95
N ALA A 170 -20.73 2.30 5.79
CA ALA A 170 -21.78 3.23 6.24
C ALA A 170 -21.23 4.45 6.99
N GLU A 171 -20.09 4.29 7.65
CA GLU A 171 -19.40 5.40 8.30
C GLU A 171 -18.56 6.20 7.30
N LEU A 172 -17.66 5.51 6.58
CA LEU A 172 -16.65 6.12 5.74
C LEU A 172 -17.24 6.82 4.50
N ASP A 173 -18.31 6.25 3.91
CA ASP A 173 -18.96 6.80 2.71
C ASP A 173 -19.90 7.97 3.04
N ARG A 174 -20.24 8.20 4.31
CA ARG A 174 -21.13 9.30 4.73
C ARG A 174 -20.55 10.68 4.39
N ASP A 175 -19.23 10.83 4.59
CA ASP A 175 -18.46 12.03 4.24
C ASP A 175 -17.03 11.63 3.86
N LEU A 176 -16.82 11.40 2.58
CA LEU A 176 -15.53 10.96 2.03
C LEU A 176 -14.38 11.93 2.37
N SER A 177 -14.66 13.25 2.35
CA SER A 177 -13.66 14.26 2.66
C SER A 177 -13.23 14.17 4.13
N ARG A 178 -14.19 14.06 5.05
CA ARG A 178 -13.91 13.87 6.48
C ARG A 178 -13.16 12.57 6.73
N SER A 179 -13.61 11.48 6.12
CA SER A 179 -13.04 10.15 6.31
C SER A 179 -11.58 10.09 5.84
N LEU A 180 -11.32 10.53 4.61
CA LEU A 180 -9.96 10.52 4.06
C LEU A 180 -9.03 11.48 4.79
N ARG A 181 -9.50 12.70 5.10
CA ARG A 181 -8.72 13.68 5.87
C ARG A 181 -8.35 13.14 7.25
N GLY A 182 -9.33 12.55 7.96
CA GLY A 182 -9.11 11.97 9.29
C GLY A 182 -8.15 10.78 9.25
N ILE A 183 -8.31 9.87 8.27
CA ILE A 183 -7.40 8.73 8.11
C ILE A 183 -5.98 9.22 7.83
N TYR A 184 -5.78 10.05 6.81
CA TYR A 184 -4.44 10.51 6.42
C TYR A 184 -3.73 11.25 7.55
N HIS A 185 -4.46 12.11 8.29
CA HIS A 185 -3.89 12.77 9.46
C HIS A 185 -3.51 11.77 10.55
N ALA A 186 -4.45 10.91 10.95
CA ALA A 186 -4.29 10.02 12.10
C ALA A 186 -3.16 8.98 11.93
N ILE A 187 -2.86 8.57 10.68
CA ILE A 187 -1.76 7.65 10.38
C ILE A 187 -0.42 8.35 10.14
N SER A 188 -0.41 9.70 10.07
CA SER A 188 0.80 10.47 9.78
C SER A 188 1.66 10.73 11.02
N GLY A 189 2.90 11.13 10.79
CA GLY A 189 3.81 11.58 11.85
C GLY A 189 3.40 12.93 12.48
N ASP A 190 2.53 13.70 11.83
CA ASP A 190 2.01 14.96 12.36
C ASP A 190 0.97 14.75 13.48
N ALA A 191 0.28 13.60 13.50
CA ALA A 191 -0.67 13.26 14.54
C ALA A 191 0.06 12.94 15.86
N GLN A 192 -0.28 13.68 16.93
CA GLN A 192 0.36 13.52 18.22
C GLN A 192 -0.68 13.21 19.32
N GLY A 193 -0.28 12.40 20.30
CA GLY A 193 -1.11 12.11 21.46
C GLY A 193 -2.48 11.53 21.08
N ALA A 194 -3.57 12.24 21.40
CA ALA A 194 -4.93 11.80 21.14
C ALA A 194 -5.36 11.89 19.65
N GLU A 195 -4.59 12.60 18.82
CA GLU A 195 -4.86 12.69 17.37
C GLU A 195 -4.34 11.47 16.61
N ARG A 196 -3.39 10.75 17.20
CA ARG A 196 -2.82 9.54 16.60
C ARG A 196 -3.87 8.42 16.54
N TRP A 197 -3.91 7.70 15.44
CA TRP A 197 -4.84 6.60 15.24
C TRP A 197 -4.77 5.57 16.36
N ARG A 198 -5.92 5.31 16.96
CA ARG A 198 -6.12 4.18 17.87
C ARG A 198 -6.61 2.98 17.05
N LEU A 199 -5.76 1.98 16.86
CA LEU A 199 -6.05 0.82 16.02
C LEU A 199 -7.21 -0.05 16.54
N PHE A 200 -7.64 0.18 17.80
CA PHE A 200 -8.69 -0.57 18.48
C PHE A 200 -9.89 0.33 18.79
N ILE A 201 -11.06 -0.11 18.32
CA ILE A 201 -12.36 0.55 18.52
C ILE A 201 -12.95 0.03 19.82
N LYS A 202 -13.24 0.90 20.78
CA LYS A 202 -13.82 0.52 22.07
C LYS A 202 -15.32 0.24 21.94
N PRO A 203 -15.92 -0.51 22.90
CA PRO A 203 -17.38 -0.69 22.92
C PRO A 203 -18.12 0.64 22.94
N GLY A 204 -19.04 0.83 21.98
CA GLY A 204 -19.84 2.04 21.82
C GLY A 204 -19.19 3.15 21.01
N GLU A 205 -17.98 2.94 20.49
CA GLU A 205 -17.33 3.83 19.53
C GLU A 205 -17.53 3.31 18.09
N ASP A 206 -17.54 4.24 17.15
CA ASP A 206 -17.41 3.98 15.72
C ASP A 206 -15.92 4.04 15.28
N LEU A 207 -15.61 3.59 14.07
CA LEU A 207 -14.25 3.62 13.52
C LEU A 207 -13.69 5.06 13.49
N LEU A 208 -14.51 6.03 13.06
CA LEU A 208 -14.08 7.42 12.92
C LEU A 208 -13.84 8.13 14.28
N ASP A 209 -14.31 7.56 15.40
CA ASP A 209 -13.95 8.03 16.74
C ASP A 209 -12.48 7.71 17.09
N THR A 210 -11.88 6.78 16.38
CA THR A 210 -10.45 6.43 16.53
C THR A 210 -9.51 7.33 15.71
N MET A 211 -10.07 8.13 14.79
CA MET A 211 -9.35 8.99 13.85
C MET A 211 -9.98 10.40 13.86
N PRO A 212 -9.48 11.29 14.73
CA PRO A 212 -10.01 12.65 14.86
C PRO A 212 -9.93 13.43 13.55
N ASP A 213 -10.89 14.30 13.32
CA ASP A 213 -10.90 15.22 12.19
C ASP A 213 -9.94 16.39 12.47
N PRO A 214 -8.83 16.54 11.72
CA PRO A 214 -7.87 17.60 12.00
C PRO A 214 -8.45 18.97 11.64
N ALA A 215 -8.15 19.98 12.45
CA ALA A 215 -8.57 21.36 12.19
C ALA A 215 -7.89 21.96 10.93
N LEU A 216 -6.70 21.50 10.61
CA LEU A 216 -5.91 21.89 9.45
C LEU A 216 -5.31 20.67 8.78
N LEU A 217 -5.21 20.70 7.44
CA LEU A 217 -4.48 19.67 6.72
C LEU A 217 -2.98 19.78 7.00
N PRO A 218 -2.27 18.64 7.09
CA PRO A 218 -0.82 18.67 7.18
C PRO A 218 -0.19 19.25 5.90
N PRO A 219 1.01 19.85 5.97
CA PRO A 219 1.63 20.52 4.83
C PRO A 219 1.86 19.63 3.60
N TRP A 220 2.04 18.34 3.79
CA TRP A 220 2.25 17.36 2.72
C TRP A 220 0.95 16.94 2.01
N LEU A 221 -0.23 17.22 2.59
CA LEU A 221 -1.55 16.94 2.02
C LEU A 221 -2.27 18.26 1.69
N PRO A 222 -1.95 18.95 0.59
CA PRO A 222 -2.68 20.15 0.19
C PRO A 222 -4.13 19.81 -0.17
N GLN A 223 -5.04 20.80 -0.04
CA GLN A 223 -6.47 20.60 -0.32
C GLN A 223 -6.73 19.96 -1.69
N ALA A 224 -5.97 20.37 -2.72
CA ALA A 224 -6.11 19.80 -4.06
C ALA A 224 -5.80 18.31 -4.13
N ALA A 225 -4.85 17.82 -3.32
CA ALA A 225 -4.56 16.39 -3.25
C ALA A 225 -5.66 15.61 -2.52
N LEU A 226 -6.20 16.19 -1.42
CA LEU A 226 -7.37 15.61 -0.75
C LEU A 226 -8.57 15.55 -1.69
N ASP A 227 -8.85 16.62 -2.45
CA ASP A 227 -9.95 16.70 -3.40
C ASP A 227 -9.84 15.64 -4.49
N GLU A 228 -8.61 15.35 -4.95
CA GLU A 228 -8.36 14.26 -5.91
C GLU A 228 -8.68 12.89 -5.31
N TYR A 229 -8.21 12.59 -4.09
CA TYR A 229 -8.57 11.34 -3.42
C TYR A 229 -10.08 11.21 -3.21
N VAL A 230 -10.77 12.28 -2.79
CA VAL A 230 -12.22 12.32 -2.66
C VAL A 230 -12.91 12.06 -4.02
N CYS A 231 -12.41 12.67 -5.08
CA CYS A 231 -12.92 12.44 -6.44
C CYS A 231 -12.80 10.98 -6.86
N GLN A 232 -11.64 10.35 -6.60
CA GLN A 232 -11.41 8.93 -6.92
C GLN A 232 -12.30 8.00 -6.09
N TYR A 233 -12.46 8.25 -4.79
CA TYR A 233 -13.32 7.47 -3.91
C TYR A 233 -14.81 7.68 -4.20
N SER A 234 -15.23 8.84 -4.71
CA SER A 234 -16.63 9.09 -5.10
C SER A 234 -17.16 8.14 -6.18
N LYS A 235 -16.27 7.47 -6.93
CA LYS A 235 -16.61 6.52 -8.00
C LYS A 235 -17.00 5.13 -7.51
N GLY A 236 -16.81 4.81 -6.25
CA GLY A 236 -17.12 3.46 -5.75
C GLY A 236 -17.09 3.31 -4.23
N GLY A 237 -16.78 4.37 -3.49
CA GLY A 237 -16.71 4.35 -2.03
C GLY A 237 -15.64 3.41 -1.50
N PHE A 238 -15.84 2.98 -0.26
CA PHE A 238 -14.91 2.11 0.46
C PHE A 238 -15.21 0.61 0.33
N ALA A 239 -16.34 0.20 -0.27
CA ALA A 239 -16.75 -1.21 -0.30
C ALA A 239 -15.70 -2.13 -0.94
N ALA A 240 -15.22 -1.78 -2.13
CA ALA A 240 -14.21 -2.55 -2.85
C ALA A 240 -12.81 -2.48 -2.19
N PRO A 241 -12.29 -1.32 -1.76
CA PRO A 241 -11.08 -1.23 -0.94
C PRO A 241 -11.11 -2.09 0.32
N LEU A 242 -12.23 -2.12 1.06
CA LEU A 242 -12.37 -2.92 2.28
C LEU A 242 -12.45 -4.43 2.02
N ALA A 243 -12.82 -4.86 0.81
CA ALA A 243 -12.84 -6.28 0.44
C ALA A 243 -11.44 -6.94 0.53
N HIS A 244 -10.36 -6.18 0.35
CA HIS A 244 -8.99 -6.67 0.55
C HIS A 244 -8.75 -7.15 2.00
N TYR A 245 -9.29 -6.44 2.99
CA TYR A 245 -9.21 -6.84 4.39
C TYR A 245 -10.04 -8.09 4.67
N ARG A 246 -11.21 -8.24 4.03
CA ARG A 246 -12.07 -9.43 4.12
C ARG A 246 -11.40 -10.67 3.57
N CYS A 247 -10.51 -10.51 2.60
CA CYS A 247 -9.74 -11.60 2.00
C CYS A 247 -8.48 -12.02 2.75
N ARG A 248 -8.14 -11.39 3.89
CA ARG A 248 -6.88 -11.69 4.61
C ARG A 248 -6.77 -13.16 5.00
N ASN A 249 -7.81 -13.76 5.57
CA ASN A 249 -7.80 -15.17 5.92
C ASN A 249 -7.71 -16.08 4.69
N LEU A 250 -8.48 -15.78 3.63
CA LEU A 250 -8.44 -16.55 2.39
C LEU A 250 -7.07 -16.42 1.71
N SER A 251 -6.49 -15.23 1.67
CA SER A 251 -5.14 -15.01 1.17
C SER A 251 -4.10 -15.81 1.96
N TRP A 252 -4.25 -15.88 3.28
CA TRP A 252 -3.39 -16.70 4.13
C TRP A 252 -3.54 -18.19 3.82
N ASP A 253 -4.76 -18.71 3.65
CA ASP A 253 -5.03 -20.09 3.27
C ASP A 253 -4.38 -20.42 1.89
N LEU A 254 -4.60 -19.57 0.89
CA LEU A 254 -4.13 -19.77 -0.49
C LEU A 254 -2.62 -19.65 -0.66
N THR A 255 -1.94 -18.92 0.22
CA THR A 255 -0.48 -18.73 0.16
C THR A 255 0.32 -19.78 0.94
N ALA A 256 -0.33 -20.83 1.42
CA ALA A 256 0.31 -21.90 2.20
C ALA A 256 1.48 -22.60 1.46
N ALA A 257 1.41 -22.71 0.14
CA ALA A 257 2.46 -23.30 -0.68
C ALA A 257 3.81 -22.55 -0.61
N TRP A 258 3.80 -21.27 -0.26
CA TRP A 258 5.01 -20.45 -0.10
C TRP A 258 5.44 -20.28 1.37
N ALA A 259 4.84 -21.04 2.31
CA ALA A 259 5.25 -20.98 3.70
C ALA A 259 6.73 -21.37 3.87
N GLY A 260 7.49 -20.52 4.56
CA GLY A 260 8.93 -20.74 4.79
C GLY A 260 9.84 -20.49 3.57
N GLN A 261 9.30 -20.12 2.41
CA GLN A 261 10.13 -19.77 1.26
C GLN A 261 10.70 -18.35 1.44
N PRO A 262 12.03 -18.17 1.37
CA PRO A 262 12.64 -16.86 1.38
C PRO A 262 12.38 -16.13 0.06
N ILE A 263 12.34 -14.81 0.11
CA ILE A 263 12.41 -13.96 -1.08
C ILE A 263 13.89 -13.72 -1.38
N THR A 264 14.33 -14.14 -2.57
CA THR A 264 15.75 -14.18 -2.93
C THR A 264 16.19 -13.04 -3.85
N CYS A 265 15.26 -12.26 -4.43
CA CYS A 265 15.65 -11.05 -5.14
C CYS A 265 16.16 -9.99 -4.16
N PRO A 266 17.06 -9.08 -4.61
CA PRO A 266 17.45 -7.93 -3.82
C PRO A 266 16.25 -7.18 -3.28
N ALA A 267 16.26 -6.82 -1.99
CA ALA A 267 15.15 -6.14 -1.35
C ALA A 267 15.59 -4.93 -0.54
N MET A 268 14.69 -3.97 -0.34
CA MET A 268 14.85 -2.86 0.59
C MET A 268 13.57 -2.62 1.38
N PHE A 269 13.72 -1.98 2.54
CA PHE A 269 12.61 -1.49 3.33
C PHE A 269 12.83 -0.03 3.73
N VAL A 270 11.77 0.79 3.63
CA VAL A 270 11.68 2.14 4.18
C VAL A 270 10.36 2.30 4.92
N GLY A 271 10.38 2.79 6.15
CA GLY A 271 9.18 3.11 6.93
C GLY A 271 9.38 4.33 7.80
N GLY A 272 8.34 4.78 8.47
CA GLY A 272 8.37 5.88 9.41
C GLY A 272 8.40 5.37 10.86
N ASP A 273 9.15 6.03 11.75
CA ASP A 273 9.23 5.66 13.16
C ASP A 273 8.04 6.18 13.99
N ALA A 274 7.23 7.08 13.40
CA ALA A 274 5.98 7.58 13.97
C ALA A 274 4.72 6.85 13.45
N ASP A 275 4.86 5.76 12.68
CA ASP A 275 3.73 4.96 12.21
C ASP A 275 2.94 4.39 13.40
N PRO A 276 1.60 4.66 13.51
CA PRO A 276 0.80 4.15 14.62
C PRO A 276 0.67 2.63 14.66
N ALA A 277 0.87 1.94 13.52
CA ALA A 277 0.83 0.49 13.45
C ALA A 277 2.17 -0.17 13.82
N LEU A 278 3.24 0.60 14.02
CA LEU A 278 4.61 0.09 14.19
C LEU A 278 4.71 -0.94 15.32
N ASP A 279 4.03 -0.74 16.45
CA ASP A 279 4.09 -1.67 17.57
C ASP A 279 3.46 -3.04 17.23
N LEU A 280 2.41 -3.06 16.38
CA LEU A 280 1.79 -4.31 15.92
C LEU A 280 2.65 -5.06 14.90
N ILE A 281 3.44 -4.33 14.10
CA ILE A 281 4.26 -4.89 13.03
C ILE A 281 5.75 -4.99 13.38
N ARG A 282 6.13 -4.61 14.60
CA ARG A 282 7.53 -4.61 15.08
C ARG A 282 8.22 -5.95 14.87
N GLY A 283 7.56 -7.05 15.24
CA GLY A 283 8.14 -8.38 15.06
C GLY A 283 8.39 -8.75 13.60
N GLN A 284 7.55 -8.27 12.67
CA GLN A 284 7.76 -8.45 11.24
C GLN A 284 8.94 -7.62 10.73
N TYR A 285 9.05 -6.37 11.21
CA TYR A 285 10.17 -5.50 10.90
C TYR A 285 11.50 -6.11 11.39
N ASP A 286 11.54 -6.61 12.63
CA ASP A 286 12.75 -7.22 13.19
C ASP A 286 13.17 -8.51 12.47
N ALA A 287 12.20 -9.23 11.88
CA ALA A 287 12.44 -10.46 11.14
C ALA A 287 12.73 -10.29 9.63
N LEU A 288 12.85 -9.06 9.12
CA LEU A 288 13.08 -8.84 7.69
C LEU A 288 14.36 -9.50 7.18
N GLU A 289 15.46 -9.41 7.93
CA GLU A 289 16.74 -10.02 7.54
C GLU A 289 16.67 -11.55 7.43
N ALA A 290 15.77 -12.18 8.19
CA ALA A 290 15.55 -13.63 8.11
C ALA A 290 14.63 -14.01 6.94
N THR A 291 13.81 -13.08 6.46
CA THR A 291 12.86 -13.30 5.36
C THR A 291 13.49 -13.06 3.99
N TYR A 292 14.36 -12.06 3.89
CA TYR A 292 14.99 -11.61 2.65
C TYR A 292 16.46 -11.98 2.64
N SER A 293 16.86 -12.91 1.77
CA SER A 293 18.27 -13.35 1.71
C SER A 293 19.23 -12.29 1.18
N ASP A 294 18.74 -11.23 0.51
CA ASP A 294 19.50 -10.10 -0.01
C ASP A 294 18.82 -8.77 0.36
N LEU A 295 18.66 -8.49 1.66
CA LEU A 295 18.15 -7.22 2.15
C LEU A 295 19.25 -6.15 2.09
N ARG A 296 19.13 -5.20 1.14
CA ARG A 296 20.14 -4.17 0.87
C ARG A 296 20.09 -3.00 1.83
N SER A 297 18.88 -2.63 2.27
CA SER A 297 18.69 -1.55 3.24
C SER A 297 17.41 -1.75 4.03
N LYS A 298 17.41 -1.22 5.25
CA LYS A 298 16.31 -1.24 6.20
C LYS A 298 16.35 0.08 6.96
N THR A 299 15.48 1.02 6.53
CA THR A 299 15.54 2.42 6.97
C THR A 299 14.25 2.82 7.65
N MET A 300 14.37 3.49 8.79
CA MET A 300 13.26 4.19 9.45
C MET A 300 13.50 5.70 9.33
N LEU A 301 12.49 6.41 8.82
CA LEU A 301 12.51 7.85 8.65
C LEU A 301 11.99 8.51 9.94
N PRO A 302 12.77 9.38 10.60
CA PRO A 302 12.37 9.97 11.87
C PRO A 302 11.20 10.94 11.72
N GLY A 303 10.19 10.80 12.59
CA GLY A 303 9.01 11.66 12.64
C GLY A 303 8.01 11.44 11.50
N ILE A 304 8.21 10.43 10.65
CA ILE A 304 7.32 10.10 9.54
C ILE A 304 6.36 8.99 9.98
N GLY A 305 5.10 9.10 9.58
CA GLY A 305 4.07 8.12 9.86
C GLY A 305 3.99 7.01 8.79
N HIS A 306 2.77 6.53 8.60
CA HIS A 306 2.48 5.42 7.69
C HIS A 306 2.57 5.83 6.21
N GLY A 307 2.17 7.06 5.87
CA GLY A 307 2.13 7.59 4.51
C GLY A 307 3.49 8.04 3.97
N ALA A 308 4.56 7.29 4.18
CA ALA A 308 5.92 7.71 3.86
C ALA A 308 6.12 8.26 2.43
N PRO A 309 5.49 7.73 1.34
CA PRO A 309 5.60 8.30 0.00
C PRO A 309 5.08 9.74 -0.11
N GLU A 310 4.08 10.07 0.69
CA GLU A 310 3.39 11.36 0.75
C GLU A 310 4.05 12.32 1.76
N GLU A 311 4.32 11.83 2.97
CA GLU A 311 4.86 12.63 4.08
C GLU A 311 6.34 13.01 3.86
N ALA A 312 7.10 12.11 3.23
CA ALA A 312 8.55 12.26 3.04
C ALA A 312 8.98 11.92 1.59
N PRO A 313 8.41 12.62 0.57
CA PRO A 313 8.63 12.23 -0.83
C PRO A 313 10.09 12.27 -1.25
N ALA A 314 10.87 13.26 -0.80
CA ALA A 314 12.28 13.38 -1.19
C ALA A 314 13.16 12.27 -0.58
N PRO A 315 13.12 11.98 0.74
CA PRO A 315 13.82 10.84 1.33
C PRO A 315 13.44 9.49 0.71
N VAL A 316 12.13 9.24 0.49
CA VAL A 316 11.65 8.01 -0.15
C VAL A 316 12.18 7.88 -1.57
N THR A 317 12.10 8.93 -2.36
CA THR A 317 12.64 8.94 -3.73
C THR A 317 14.14 8.68 -3.75
N ALA A 318 14.90 9.32 -2.85
CA ALA A 318 16.34 9.11 -2.75
C ALA A 318 16.70 7.67 -2.41
N ALA A 319 15.97 7.04 -1.46
CA ALA A 319 16.17 5.65 -1.09
C ALA A 319 15.87 4.70 -2.25
N LEU A 320 14.77 4.93 -3.00
CA LEU A 320 14.43 4.16 -4.19
C LEU A 320 15.50 4.29 -5.28
N LEU A 321 15.95 5.51 -5.59
CA LEU A 321 17.00 5.73 -6.58
C LEU A 321 18.32 5.07 -6.21
N GLN A 322 18.72 5.13 -4.93
CA GLN A 322 19.92 4.45 -4.43
C GLN A 322 19.80 2.93 -4.58
N PHE A 323 18.66 2.36 -4.25
CA PHE A 323 18.40 0.93 -4.41
C PHE A 323 18.48 0.51 -5.89
N LEU A 324 17.79 1.23 -6.76
CA LEU A 324 17.75 0.98 -8.20
C LEU A 324 19.16 1.03 -8.82
N ALA A 325 19.95 2.06 -8.51
CA ALA A 325 21.34 2.18 -8.97
C ALA A 325 22.22 0.99 -8.51
N GLY A 326 21.97 0.49 -7.28
CA GLY A 326 22.67 -0.69 -6.76
C GLY A 326 22.33 -2.00 -7.47
N LEU A 327 21.22 -2.05 -8.20
CA LEU A 327 20.84 -3.20 -9.05
C LEU A 327 21.52 -3.17 -10.43
N GLU A 328 21.80 -1.98 -10.96
CA GLU A 328 22.42 -1.78 -12.29
C GLU A 328 23.93 -2.09 -12.30
N GLY A 329 24.64 -1.84 -11.20
CA GLY A 329 26.09 -2.01 -11.08
C GLY A 329 26.59 -3.46 -10.97
N ARG A 330 25.73 -4.48 -11.22
CA ARG A 330 26.06 -5.91 -11.13
C ARG A 330 25.68 -6.72 -12.38
N ALA A 331 25.55 -6.06 -13.53
CA ALA A 331 25.36 -6.72 -14.82
C ALA A 331 26.68 -7.17 -15.43
#